data_fb032572ca67db27bc68d6892a441b23
#
_entry.id   fb032572ca67db27bc68d6892a441b23
#
_cell.length_a   1.000
_cell.length_b   1.000
_cell.length_c   1.000
_cell.angle_alpha   90.00
_cell.angle_beta   90.00
_cell.angle_gamma   90.00
#
_symmetry.space_group_name_H-M   'P 1'
#
loop_
_entity.id
_entity.type
_entity.pdbx_description
1 polymer ?
#
loop_
_entity_poly.entity_id
_entity_poly.type
_entity_poly.pdbx_seq_one_letter_code
_entity_poly.pdbx_strand_id
1 'polypeptide(L)'
;MVESLGISVFRIRLMSFVLAALLAGLSGWLYAHMSRYVSPAPFDLRMGIQYLFMAILGGSGHILGAVVGAALLTLLQNGLQDLLPHFAENGQQLEVIVFAIIYVLALQFARGGVMPFVLRYLPKPVRQAPAAAEPLPRRSMPQAGMPLLTVQDLLKRFGGLEAVSRVGFEVKAGEIVGLIGPNGAGKSTVFNLITGALKSDQGTIVFRGQDITRAGQRRIAKAGIARTFQHVKLRPSMTLIDNVLLGTYVRTRSGFLASALRLDRAEEARARAEALAQIKRVGLGEQAFDQAGNLPLGRQRILEVARALAADPALIILDEPAAGLSRPEKLGLADLLRGLRKEGVTVLLVEHDVEFVMGLVDRIVVMDFGSKLVEGLPAAVRADPRVQEAYLGSVV
;
A
#
# COMPACT_ATOMS: atom_id res chain seq x y z
N MET A 1 3.24 -3.26 3.94
CA MET A 1 2.17 -2.90 3.02
C MET A 1 2.47 -3.29 1.57
N VAL A 2 3.49 -2.73 0.89
CA VAL A 2 3.71 -2.99 -0.56
C VAL A 2 3.89 -4.50 -0.83
N GLU A 3 4.60 -5.21 0.03
CA GLU A 3 4.81 -6.65 -0.07
C GLU A 3 3.53 -7.48 0.17
N SER A 4 2.60 -6.99 1.01
CA SER A 4 1.31 -7.64 1.21
C SER A 4 0.37 -7.51 0.02
N LEU A 5 0.64 -6.56 -0.91
CA LEU A 5 0.02 -6.47 -2.21
C LEU A 5 0.73 -7.33 -3.27
N GLY A 6 1.67 -8.18 -2.87
CA GLY A 6 2.43 -9.06 -3.76
C GLY A 6 3.58 -8.41 -4.51
N ILE A 7 3.87 -7.13 -4.23
CA ILE A 7 4.92 -6.35 -4.91
C ILE A 7 6.27 -6.59 -4.23
N SER A 8 7.31 -6.92 -4.99
CA SER A 8 8.67 -7.07 -4.47
C SER A 8 9.38 -5.72 -4.43
N VAL A 9 9.52 -5.14 -3.24
CA VAL A 9 10.22 -3.86 -3.03
C VAL A 9 11.68 -3.95 -3.50
N PHE A 10 12.35 -5.07 -3.23
CA PHE A 10 13.73 -5.30 -3.67
C PHE A 10 13.86 -5.21 -5.19
N ARG A 11 12.98 -5.91 -5.94
CA ARG A 11 13.02 -5.89 -7.42
C ARG A 11 12.78 -4.49 -7.99
N ILE A 12 11.83 -3.74 -7.45
CA ILE A 12 11.55 -2.37 -7.91
C ILE A 12 12.76 -1.48 -7.66
N ARG A 13 13.36 -1.54 -6.47
CA ARG A 13 14.56 -0.77 -6.14
C ARG A 13 15.72 -1.13 -7.05
N LEU A 14 15.96 -2.43 -7.25
CA LEU A 14 17.03 -2.92 -8.14
C LEU A 14 16.82 -2.43 -9.58
N MET A 15 15.59 -2.55 -10.11
CA MET A 15 15.26 -2.09 -11.46
C MET A 15 15.43 -0.58 -11.61
N SER A 16 14.99 0.20 -10.63
CA SER A 16 15.17 1.66 -10.63
C SER A 16 16.66 2.03 -10.62
N PHE A 17 17.46 1.31 -9.82
CA PHE A 17 18.91 1.52 -9.76
C PHE A 17 19.60 1.16 -11.09
N VAL A 18 19.26 0.00 -11.68
CA VAL A 18 19.81 -0.43 -12.97
C VAL A 18 19.43 0.57 -14.07
N LEU A 19 18.17 1.03 -14.10
CA LEU A 19 17.75 2.02 -15.09
C LEU A 19 18.51 3.34 -14.93
N ALA A 20 18.67 3.81 -13.69
CA ALA A 20 19.47 5.02 -13.42
C ALA A 20 20.94 4.85 -13.87
N ALA A 21 21.54 3.70 -13.59
CA ALA A 21 22.91 3.39 -14.01
C ALA A 21 23.07 3.34 -15.55
N LEU A 22 22.07 2.76 -16.25
CA LEU A 22 22.07 2.75 -17.73
C LEU A 22 21.94 4.14 -18.32
N LEU A 23 21.06 4.99 -17.74
CA LEU A 23 20.92 6.39 -18.19
C LEU A 23 22.18 7.19 -17.91
N ALA A 24 22.82 7.01 -16.76
CA ALA A 24 24.08 7.64 -16.43
C ALA A 24 25.20 7.21 -17.38
N GLY A 25 25.29 5.90 -17.66
CA GLY A 25 26.26 5.36 -18.63
C GLY A 25 26.06 5.90 -20.03
N LEU A 26 24.81 6.00 -20.52
CA LEU A 26 24.48 6.60 -21.79
C LEU A 26 24.84 8.10 -21.83
N SER A 27 24.55 8.83 -20.76
CA SER A 27 24.90 10.26 -20.62
C SER A 27 26.43 10.44 -20.69
N GLY A 28 27.19 9.62 -19.95
CA GLY A 28 28.66 9.65 -19.97
C GLY A 28 29.24 9.32 -21.36
N TRP A 29 28.65 8.34 -22.05
CA TRP A 29 29.05 7.99 -23.39
C TRP A 29 28.82 9.13 -24.38
N LEU A 30 27.63 9.75 -24.33
CA LEU A 30 27.31 10.92 -25.14
C LEU A 30 28.26 12.11 -24.85
N TYR A 31 28.52 12.36 -23.56
CA TYR A 31 29.48 13.41 -23.16
C TYR A 31 30.87 13.18 -23.74
N ALA A 32 31.40 11.95 -23.65
CA ALA A 32 32.72 11.62 -24.19
C ALA A 32 32.81 11.84 -25.72
N HIS A 33 31.74 11.48 -26.45
CA HIS A 33 31.67 11.67 -27.92
C HIS A 33 31.53 13.12 -28.31
N MET A 34 30.73 13.90 -27.59
CA MET A 34 30.54 15.32 -27.88
C MET A 34 31.78 16.15 -27.57
N SER A 35 32.37 15.91 -26.40
CA SER A 35 33.52 16.71 -25.91
C SER A 35 34.85 16.25 -26.51
N ARG A 36 34.93 15.05 -27.09
CA ARG A 36 36.19 14.41 -27.58
C ARG A 36 37.33 14.37 -26.54
N TYR A 37 37.05 14.80 -25.31
CA TYR A 37 37.97 14.89 -24.18
C TYR A 37 37.15 14.66 -22.89
N VAL A 38 37.67 13.84 -21.97
CA VAL A 38 37.03 13.55 -20.71
C VAL A 38 37.81 14.20 -19.59
N SER A 39 37.20 15.17 -18.92
CA SER A 39 37.70 15.84 -17.73
C SER A 39 37.04 15.31 -16.47
N PRO A 40 37.70 15.26 -15.31
CA PRO A 40 37.07 14.92 -14.03
C PRO A 40 36.02 15.94 -13.53
N ALA A 41 36.09 17.19 -14.01
CA ALA A 41 35.28 18.29 -13.51
C ALA A 41 33.76 18.04 -13.50
N PRO A 42 33.13 17.45 -14.55
CA PRO A 42 31.70 17.15 -14.54
C PRO A 42 31.28 16.03 -13.58
N PHE A 43 32.23 15.34 -12.97
CA PHE A 43 32.00 14.23 -12.03
C PHE A 43 32.30 14.62 -10.57
N ASP A 44 32.49 15.91 -10.31
CA ASP A 44 32.71 16.46 -8.97
C ASP A 44 31.41 16.48 -8.14
N LEU A 45 31.57 16.49 -6.81
CA LEU A 45 30.46 16.59 -5.84
C LEU A 45 29.58 17.82 -6.10
N ARG A 46 30.19 18.93 -6.49
CA ARG A 46 29.49 20.18 -6.83
C ARG A 46 28.46 19.95 -7.95
N MET A 47 28.85 19.26 -9.01
CA MET A 47 27.96 18.90 -10.13
C MET A 47 26.86 17.94 -9.69
N GLY A 48 27.18 16.97 -8.83
CA GLY A 48 26.18 16.07 -8.25
C GLY A 48 25.09 16.81 -7.46
N ILE A 49 25.48 17.79 -6.65
CA ILE A 49 24.54 18.67 -5.94
C ILE A 49 23.70 19.47 -6.92
N GLN A 50 24.30 19.99 -7.99
CA GLN A 50 23.59 20.75 -9.02
C GLN A 50 22.54 19.91 -9.75
N TYR A 51 22.85 18.67 -10.12
CA TYR A 51 21.87 17.74 -10.70
C TYR A 51 20.72 17.42 -9.76
N LEU A 52 21.01 17.27 -8.45
CA LEU A 52 19.97 17.12 -7.44
C LEU A 52 19.03 18.32 -7.39
N PHE A 53 19.58 19.54 -7.46
CA PHE A 53 18.78 20.76 -7.52
C PHE A 53 17.93 20.87 -8.78
N MET A 54 18.47 20.52 -9.95
CA MET A 54 17.70 20.44 -11.20
C MET A 54 16.46 19.54 -11.03
N ALA A 55 16.64 18.37 -10.40
CA ALA A 55 15.55 17.43 -10.17
C ALA A 55 14.52 17.96 -9.15
N ILE A 56 14.96 18.61 -8.08
CA ILE A 56 14.08 19.17 -7.03
C ILE A 56 13.32 20.39 -7.57
N LEU A 57 14.03 21.31 -8.23
CA LEU A 57 13.44 22.52 -8.81
C LEU A 57 12.42 22.20 -9.89
N GLY A 58 12.71 21.21 -10.72
CA GLY A 58 11.77 20.73 -11.73
C GLY A 58 10.56 19.99 -11.15
N GLY A 59 10.74 19.33 -10.01
CA GLY A 59 9.71 18.52 -9.35
C GLY A 59 10.01 17.04 -9.41
N SER A 60 10.52 16.48 -8.31
CA SER A 60 11.03 15.11 -8.17
C SER A 60 10.02 13.99 -8.48
N GLY A 61 8.73 14.33 -8.58
CA GLY A 61 7.66 13.35 -8.93
C GLY A 61 7.37 13.23 -10.44
N HIS A 62 8.06 13.97 -11.29
CA HIS A 62 7.74 14.07 -12.73
C HIS A 62 9.01 13.95 -13.57
N ILE A 63 9.03 13.02 -14.53
CA ILE A 63 10.16 12.85 -15.45
C ILE A 63 10.42 14.15 -16.26
N LEU A 64 9.35 14.75 -16.79
CA LEU A 64 9.46 16.05 -17.48
C LEU A 64 9.92 17.17 -16.55
N GLY A 65 9.67 17.05 -15.24
CA GLY A 65 10.15 17.99 -14.24
C GLY A 65 11.67 18.08 -14.24
N ALA A 66 12.38 16.96 -14.32
CA ALA A 66 13.83 16.96 -14.35
C ALA A 66 14.38 17.70 -15.58
N VAL A 67 13.74 17.55 -16.75
CA VAL A 67 14.11 18.26 -17.98
C VAL A 67 13.85 19.77 -17.86
N VAL A 68 12.66 20.13 -17.35
CA VAL A 68 12.30 21.54 -17.12
C VAL A 68 13.21 22.19 -16.09
N GLY A 69 13.53 21.47 -15.00
CA GLY A 69 14.44 21.94 -13.97
C GLY A 69 15.87 22.14 -14.49
N ALA A 70 16.35 21.21 -15.31
CA ALA A 70 17.66 21.34 -15.96
C ALA A 70 17.71 22.56 -16.89
N ALA A 71 16.69 22.72 -17.76
CA ALA A 71 16.59 23.85 -18.66
C ALA A 71 16.52 25.19 -17.89
N LEU A 72 15.66 25.25 -16.86
CA LEU A 72 15.49 26.46 -16.05
C LEU A 72 16.78 26.84 -15.33
N LEU A 73 17.47 25.87 -14.72
CA LEU A 73 18.72 26.13 -14.02
C LEU A 73 19.82 26.58 -14.98
N THR A 74 19.95 25.93 -16.15
CA THR A 74 20.95 26.31 -17.16
C THR A 74 20.69 27.71 -17.68
N LEU A 75 19.44 28.05 -18.00
CA LEU A 75 19.08 29.42 -18.46
C LEU A 75 19.36 30.47 -17.39
N LEU A 76 19.05 30.13 -16.10
CA LEU A 76 19.34 31.02 -14.99
C LEU A 76 20.84 31.22 -14.78
N GLN A 77 21.65 30.16 -14.91
CA GLN A 77 23.12 30.26 -14.85
C GLN A 77 23.68 31.17 -15.95
N ASN A 78 23.31 30.88 -17.17
CA ASN A 78 23.80 31.69 -18.31
C ASN A 78 23.37 33.16 -18.17
N GLY A 79 22.11 33.40 -17.80
CA GLY A 79 21.63 34.78 -17.62
C GLY A 79 22.32 35.52 -16.46
N LEU A 80 22.66 34.82 -15.36
CA LEU A 80 23.42 35.45 -14.28
C LEU A 80 24.89 35.69 -14.66
N GLN A 81 25.51 34.77 -15.38
CA GLN A 81 26.87 34.92 -15.89
C GLN A 81 27.00 36.10 -16.86
N ASP A 82 25.98 36.35 -17.65
CA ASP A 82 25.95 37.50 -18.59
C ASP A 82 25.65 38.82 -17.85
N LEU A 83 24.80 38.79 -16.81
CA LEU A 83 24.28 39.99 -16.15
C LEU A 83 25.19 40.52 -15.04
N LEU A 84 25.74 39.61 -14.18
CA LEU A 84 26.49 39.99 -12.98
C LEU A 84 27.78 40.78 -13.24
N PRO A 85 28.56 40.52 -14.31
CA PRO A 85 29.75 41.30 -14.62
C PRO A 85 29.45 42.77 -14.90
N HIS A 86 28.22 43.12 -15.29
CA HIS A 86 27.82 44.51 -15.53
C HIS A 86 27.58 45.30 -14.22
N PHE A 87 27.38 44.62 -13.10
CA PHE A 87 27.03 45.23 -11.82
C PHE A 87 28.16 45.18 -10.77
N ALA A 88 29.14 44.29 -10.93
CA ALA A 88 30.20 44.11 -9.92
C ALA A 88 31.48 43.53 -10.56
N GLU A 89 32.64 44.08 -10.16
CA GLU A 89 33.96 43.58 -10.56
C GLU A 89 34.24 42.14 -10.08
N ASN A 90 33.56 41.67 -9.00
CA ASN A 90 33.65 40.32 -8.43
C ASN A 90 32.47 39.44 -8.83
N GLY A 91 31.99 39.49 -10.08
CA GLY A 91 30.80 38.79 -10.55
C GLY A 91 30.75 37.31 -10.26
N GLN A 92 31.86 36.57 -10.31
CA GLN A 92 31.93 35.14 -10.05
C GLN A 92 31.64 34.76 -8.59
N GLN A 93 32.05 35.59 -7.61
CA GLN A 93 31.75 35.33 -6.18
C GLN A 93 30.30 35.64 -5.87
N LEU A 94 29.75 36.69 -6.48
CA LEU A 94 28.34 37.05 -6.38
C LEU A 94 27.41 35.97 -6.98
N GLU A 95 27.81 35.36 -8.10
CA GLU A 95 27.08 34.23 -8.69
C GLU A 95 26.79 33.12 -7.69
N VAL A 96 27.82 32.67 -6.94
CA VAL A 96 27.68 31.61 -5.95
C VAL A 96 26.70 31.99 -4.84
N ILE A 97 26.76 33.24 -4.35
CA ILE A 97 25.88 33.74 -3.29
C ILE A 97 24.42 33.79 -3.79
N VAL A 98 24.22 34.37 -4.98
CA VAL A 98 22.88 34.47 -5.59
C VAL A 98 22.26 33.08 -5.82
N PHE A 99 23.05 32.13 -6.32
CA PHE A 99 22.60 30.75 -6.45
C PHE A 99 22.25 30.13 -5.11
N ALA A 100 23.08 30.30 -4.06
CA ALA A 100 22.78 29.76 -2.75
C ALA A 100 21.43 30.30 -2.22
N ILE A 101 21.18 31.61 -2.39
CA ILE A 101 19.91 32.23 -1.99
C ILE A 101 18.74 31.65 -2.79
N ILE A 102 18.86 31.55 -4.12
CA ILE A 102 17.83 30.99 -4.98
C ILE A 102 17.52 29.53 -4.58
N TYR A 103 18.55 28.75 -4.27
CA TYR A 103 18.38 27.38 -3.82
C TYR A 103 17.61 27.28 -2.49
N VAL A 104 17.99 28.09 -1.51
CA VAL A 104 17.28 28.12 -0.23
C VAL A 104 15.82 28.52 -0.42
N LEU A 105 15.56 29.56 -1.20
CA LEU A 105 14.19 30.02 -1.50
C LEU A 105 13.39 28.94 -2.26
N ALA A 106 13.98 28.29 -3.26
CA ALA A 106 13.33 27.23 -4.01
C ALA A 106 12.95 26.02 -3.10
N LEU A 107 13.85 25.59 -2.20
CA LEU A 107 13.57 24.53 -1.25
C LEU A 107 12.48 24.90 -0.24
N GLN A 108 12.42 26.17 0.15
CA GLN A 108 11.47 26.64 1.16
C GLN A 108 10.07 26.86 0.58
N PHE A 109 9.98 27.45 -0.61
CA PHE A 109 8.71 27.86 -1.22
C PHE A 109 8.21 26.92 -2.33
N ALA A 110 9.09 26.21 -3.04
CA ALA A 110 8.75 25.33 -4.15
C ALA A 110 8.90 23.84 -3.79
N ARG A 111 8.32 23.40 -2.68
CA ARG A 111 8.43 22.01 -2.20
C ARG A 111 8.02 20.94 -3.23
N GLY A 112 7.17 21.27 -4.19
CA GLY A 112 6.74 20.38 -5.28
C GLY A 112 7.48 20.64 -6.59
N GLY A 113 8.43 21.60 -6.64
CA GLY A 113 9.07 22.07 -7.86
C GLY A 113 8.16 22.90 -8.75
N VAL A 114 8.65 23.24 -9.96
CA VAL A 114 7.92 24.05 -10.95
C VAL A 114 6.83 23.24 -11.67
N MET A 115 6.99 21.92 -11.76
CA MET A 115 6.09 21.06 -12.56
C MET A 115 4.62 21.10 -12.13
N PRO A 116 4.24 21.11 -10.85
CA PRO A 116 2.84 21.27 -10.45
C PRO A 116 2.21 22.57 -10.96
N PHE A 117 3.00 23.66 -11.04
CA PHE A 117 2.56 24.93 -11.59
C PHE A 117 2.35 24.82 -13.11
N VAL A 118 3.30 24.24 -13.85
CA VAL A 118 3.19 23.99 -15.30
C VAL A 118 1.97 23.10 -15.61
N LEU A 119 1.77 22.02 -14.85
CA LEU A 119 0.64 21.09 -15.03
C LEU A 119 -0.72 21.74 -14.76
N ARG A 120 -0.77 22.85 -14.03
CA ARG A 120 -2.01 23.60 -13.80
C ARG A 120 -2.54 24.25 -15.09
N TYR A 121 -1.66 24.62 -16.01
CA TYR A 121 -2.01 25.23 -17.29
C TYR A 121 -2.17 24.22 -18.42
N LEU A 122 -1.72 22.99 -18.23
CA LEU A 122 -1.95 21.94 -19.21
C LEU A 122 -3.37 21.38 -19.09
N PRO A 123 -4.04 21.07 -20.21
CA PRO A 123 -5.35 20.44 -20.18
C PRO A 123 -5.24 19.15 -19.38
N LYS A 124 -6.04 19.03 -18.33
CA LYS A 124 -6.11 17.80 -17.56
C LYS A 124 -6.55 16.69 -18.49
N PRO A 125 -5.83 15.56 -18.54
CA PRO A 125 -6.27 14.43 -19.33
C PRO A 125 -7.70 14.09 -18.91
N VAL A 126 -8.60 14.03 -19.90
CA VAL A 126 -9.98 13.59 -19.66
C VAL A 126 -9.89 12.22 -19.00
N ARG A 127 -10.34 12.12 -17.76
CA ARG A 127 -10.38 10.87 -17.03
C ARG A 127 -11.48 10.01 -17.67
N GLN A 128 -11.09 9.26 -18.69
CA GLN A 128 -12.00 8.34 -19.35
C GLN A 128 -12.33 7.21 -18.39
N ALA A 129 -13.63 6.90 -18.32
CA ALA A 129 -14.05 5.64 -17.74
C ALA A 129 -13.26 4.51 -18.42
N PRO A 130 -12.85 3.46 -17.68
CA PRO A 130 -12.18 2.32 -18.31
C PRO A 130 -12.98 1.90 -19.52
N ALA A 131 -12.31 1.64 -20.64
CA ALA A 131 -12.97 1.01 -21.79
C ALA A 131 -13.78 -0.18 -21.29
N ALA A 132 -14.91 -0.49 -21.93
CA ALA A 132 -15.77 -1.61 -21.55
C ALA A 132 -14.99 -2.93 -21.69
N ALA A 133 -14.16 -3.23 -20.71
CA ALA A 133 -13.38 -4.45 -20.61
C ALA A 133 -14.00 -5.34 -19.54
N GLU A 134 -14.00 -6.63 -19.77
CA GLU A 134 -14.38 -7.59 -18.73
C GLU A 134 -13.38 -7.53 -17.58
N PRO A 135 -13.84 -7.62 -16.32
CA PRO A 135 -12.95 -7.71 -15.16
C PRO A 135 -11.98 -8.89 -15.27
N LEU A 136 -10.96 -8.89 -14.43
CA LEU A 136 -10.01 -10.00 -14.36
C LEU A 136 -10.72 -11.30 -13.95
N PRO A 137 -10.30 -12.48 -14.49
CA PRO A 137 -10.92 -13.76 -14.17
C PRO A 137 -10.85 -14.03 -12.68
N ARG A 138 -11.98 -14.47 -12.11
CA ARG A 138 -12.08 -14.75 -10.68
C ARG A 138 -11.40 -16.08 -10.32
N ARG A 139 -10.90 -16.15 -9.10
CA ARG A 139 -10.35 -17.36 -8.49
C ARG A 139 -11.48 -18.33 -8.17
N SER A 140 -11.22 -19.63 -8.31
CA SER A 140 -12.12 -20.66 -7.77
C SER A 140 -12.16 -20.60 -6.25
N MET A 141 -13.36 -20.37 -5.68
CA MET A 141 -13.53 -20.36 -4.24
C MET A 141 -13.52 -21.78 -3.68
N PRO A 142 -12.98 -22.01 -2.47
CA PRO A 142 -13.08 -23.29 -1.79
C PRO A 142 -14.54 -23.65 -1.47
N GLN A 143 -14.84 -24.93 -1.36
CA GLN A 143 -16.16 -25.38 -0.96
C GLN A 143 -16.48 -24.90 0.47
N ALA A 144 -17.68 -24.32 0.66
CA ALA A 144 -18.09 -23.81 1.96
C ALA A 144 -18.02 -24.90 3.06
N GLY A 145 -17.57 -24.49 4.24
CA GLY A 145 -17.43 -25.39 5.41
C GLY A 145 -16.13 -26.20 5.45
N MET A 146 -15.36 -26.27 4.37
CA MET A 146 -14.05 -26.94 4.38
C MET A 146 -12.99 -26.10 5.12
N PRO A 147 -12.01 -26.75 5.81
CA PRO A 147 -10.90 -26.02 6.43
C PRO A 147 -10.16 -25.18 5.40
N LEU A 148 -10.11 -23.86 5.62
CA LEU A 148 -9.42 -22.91 4.74
C LEU A 148 -8.09 -22.45 5.31
N LEU A 149 -8.09 -22.04 6.58
CA LEU A 149 -6.90 -21.66 7.35
C LEU A 149 -6.87 -22.48 8.63
N THR A 150 -5.77 -23.17 8.88
CA THR A 150 -5.51 -23.91 10.11
C THR A 150 -4.24 -23.38 10.76
N VAL A 151 -4.35 -22.94 11.98
CA VAL A 151 -3.24 -22.46 12.83
C VAL A 151 -3.08 -23.45 13.96
N GLN A 152 -1.86 -24.01 14.15
CA GLN A 152 -1.58 -25.01 15.19
C GLN A 152 -0.34 -24.61 15.98
N ASP A 153 -0.48 -24.62 17.32
CA ASP A 153 0.60 -24.38 18.28
C ASP A 153 1.50 -23.18 17.99
N LEU A 154 0.89 -22.11 17.49
CA LEU A 154 1.61 -20.92 17.04
C LEU A 154 2.27 -20.21 18.22
N LEU A 155 3.60 -20.07 18.16
CA LEU A 155 4.40 -19.41 19.18
C LEU A 155 5.19 -18.24 18.58
N LYS A 156 5.22 -17.12 19.31
CA LYS A 156 6.08 -15.97 18.98
C LYS A 156 6.59 -15.29 20.23
N ARG A 157 7.91 -15.14 20.32
CA ARG A 157 8.61 -14.42 21.37
C ARG A 157 9.28 -13.16 20.84
N PHE A 158 9.29 -12.12 21.64
CA PHE A 158 10.07 -10.91 21.42
C PHE A 158 10.96 -10.69 22.66
N GLY A 159 12.23 -11.06 22.56
CA GLY A 159 13.10 -11.13 23.72
C GLY A 159 12.56 -12.10 24.78
N GLY A 160 12.28 -11.62 25.99
CA GLY A 160 11.71 -12.43 27.09
C GLY A 160 10.18 -12.53 27.08
N LEU A 161 9.47 -11.79 26.22
CA LEU A 161 8.01 -11.74 26.18
C LEU A 161 7.44 -12.75 25.17
N GLU A 162 6.58 -13.66 25.62
CA GLU A 162 5.76 -14.50 24.75
C GLU A 162 4.53 -13.72 24.28
N ALA A 163 4.60 -13.11 23.10
CA ALA A 163 3.49 -12.35 22.54
C ALA A 163 2.38 -13.24 21.95
N VAL A 164 2.71 -14.48 21.57
CA VAL A 164 1.77 -15.53 21.17
C VAL A 164 2.27 -16.84 21.74
N SER A 165 1.44 -17.53 22.51
CA SER A 165 1.78 -18.75 23.24
C SER A 165 0.84 -19.88 22.83
N ARG A 166 1.33 -20.80 21.98
CA ARG A 166 0.65 -22.00 21.50
C ARG A 166 -0.80 -21.78 21.01
N VAL A 167 -1.03 -20.70 20.27
CA VAL A 167 -2.34 -20.39 19.74
C VAL A 167 -2.68 -21.34 18.59
N GLY A 168 -3.88 -21.94 18.65
CA GLY A 168 -4.42 -22.80 17.61
C GLY A 168 -5.90 -22.52 17.38
N PHE A 169 -6.29 -22.34 16.11
CA PHE A 169 -7.68 -22.21 15.66
C PHE A 169 -7.78 -22.54 14.17
N GLU A 170 -9.00 -22.76 13.72
CA GLU A 170 -9.33 -23.03 12.33
C GLU A 170 -10.31 -21.99 11.79
N VAL A 171 -10.21 -21.63 10.50
CA VAL A 171 -11.20 -20.82 9.79
C VAL A 171 -11.70 -21.64 8.61
N LYS A 172 -13.01 -21.81 8.52
CA LYS A 172 -13.66 -22.56 7.43
C LYS A 172 -14.00 -21.64 6.27
N ALA A 173 -14.02 -22.19 5.07
CA ALA A 173 -14.39 -21.47 3.86
C ALA A 173 -15.82 -20.92 3.95
N GLY A 174 -16.02 -19.65 3.60
CA GLY A 174 -17.30 -18.97 3.67
C GLY A 174 -17.75 -18.60 5.08
N GLU A 175 -16.85 -18.57 6.07
CA GLU A 175 -17.10 -18.19 7.46
C GLU A 175 -16.62 -16.76 7.75
N ILE A 176 -17.30 -16.05 8.63
CA ILE A 176 -16.82 -14.80 9.23
C ILE A 176 -16.38 -15.11 10.65
N VAL A 177 -15.08 -15.05 10.93
CA VAL A 177 -14.49 -15.29 12.25
C VAL A 177 -13.98 -13.99 12.86
N GLY A 178 -14.36 -13.72 14.10
CA GLY A 178 -13.83 -12.61 14.91
C GLY A 178 -12.69 -13.09 15.81
N LEU A 179 -11.56 -12.39 15.79
CA LEU A 179 -10.48 -12.56 16.75
C LEU A 179 -10.49 -11.36 17.70
N ILE A 180 -10.96 -11.58 18.93
CA ILE A 180 -11.13 -10.51 19.92
C ILE A 180 -10.23 -10.73 21.15
N GLY A 181 -10.15 -9.75 22.02
CA GLY A 181 -9.37 -9.79 23.26
C GLY A 181 -8.89 -8.40 23.68
N PRO A 182 -8.41 -8.21 24.89
CA PRO A 182 -7.88 -6.94 25.38
C PRO A 182 -6.66 -6.46 24.59
N ASN A 183 -6.26 -5.20 24.85
CA ASN A 183 -5.05 -4.66 24.27
C ASN A 183 -3.83 -5.43 24.78
N GLY A 184 -2.90 -5.76 23.89
CA GLY A 184 -1.74 -6.59 24.25
C GLY A 184 -1.98 -8.11 24.23
N ALA A 185 -3.21 -8.60 23.99
CA ALA A 185 -3.51 -10.02 23.90
C ALA A 185 -2.84 -10.80 22.75
N GLY A 186 -2.08 -10.15 21.89
CA GLY A 186 -1.33 -10.81 20.80
C GLY A 186 -2.05 -10.88 19.44
N LYS A 187 -3.27 -10.33 19.30
CA LYS A 187 -4.09 -10.39 18.07
C LYS A 187 -3.36 -9.93 16.82
N SER A 188 -2.78 -8.73 16.85
CA SER A 188 -2.03 -8.17 15.71
C SER A 188 -0.77 -8.99 15.41
N THR A 189 -0.17 -9.62 16.43
CA THR A 189 0.97 -10.53 16.24
C THR A 189 0.52 -11.78 15.48
N VAL A 190 -0.61 -12.38 15.84
CA VAL A 190 -1.19 -13.54 15.11
C VAL A 190 -1.46 -13.15 13.65
N PHE A 191 -2.05 -11.99 13.38
CA PHE A 191 -2.29 -11.51 12.03
C PHE A 191 -0.98 -11.33 11.23
N ASN A 192 0.06 -10.78 11.88
CA ASN A 192 1.37 -10.61 11.26
C ASN A 192 2.04 -11.96 10.94
N LEU A 193 1.82 -12.98 11.77
CA LEU A 193 2.31 -14.34 11.53
C LEU A 193 1.56 -14.99 10.36
N ILE A 194 0.23 -14.95 10.33
CA ILE A 194 -0.60 -15.53 9.26
C ILE A 194 -0.27 -14.87 7.91
N THR A 195 -0.02 -13.55 7.90
CA THR A 195 0.27 -12.81 6.67
C THR A 195 1.76 -12.79 6.28
N GLY A 196 2.62 -13.47 7.05
CA GLY A 196 4.07 -13.56 6.78
C GLY A 196 4.82 -12.24 6.97
N ALA A 197 4.23 -11.27 7.66
CA ALA A 197 4.92 -10.05 8.10
C ALA A 197 5.90 -10.34 9.25
N LEU A 198 5.60 -11.35 10.05
CA LEU A 198 6.47 -11.93 11.07
C LEU A 198 6.63 -13.42 10.80
N LYS A 199 7.75 -13.98 11.26
CA LYS A 199 7.99 -15.43 11.27
C LYS A 199 7.67 -16.00 12.64
N SER A 200 6.96 -17.13 12.69
CA SER A 200 6.74 -17.87 13.93
C SER A 200 8.03 -18.51 14.41
N ASP A 201 8.13 -18.67 15.73
CA ASP A 201 9.24 -19.40 16.34
C ASP A 201 8.92 -20.90 16.40
N GLN A 202 7.63 -21.24 16.62
CA GLN A 202 7.09 -22.61 16.57
C GLN A 202 5.68 -22.61 16.00
N GLY A 203 5.16 -23.81 15.73
CA GLY A 203 3.82 -24.03 15.20
C GLY A 203 3.75 -24.00 13.69
N THR A 204 2.56 -24.28 13.16
CA THR A 204 2.30 -24.39 11.72
C THR A 204 1.08 -23.57 11.32
N ILE A 205 1.14 -23.03 10.10
CA ILE A 205 0.03 -22.29 9.46
C ILE A 205 -0.21 -22.94 8.10
N VAL A 206 -1.37 -23.54 7.93
CA VAL A 206 -1.78 -24.19 6.69
C VAL A 206 -2.93 -23.40 6.06
N PHE A 207 -2.80 -23.05 4.79
CA PHE A 207 -3.83 -22.36 4.02
C PHE A 207 -4.14 -23.14 2.74
N ARG A 208 -5.41 -23.52 2.55
CA ARG A 208 -5.86 -24.35 1.41
C ARG A 208 -5.05 -25.63 1.27
N GLY A 209 -4.73 -26.29 2.40
CA GLY A 209 -3.92 -27.51 2.44
C GLY A 209 -2.41 -27.31 2.17
N GLN A 210 -1.96 -26.07 2.00
CA GLN A 210 -0.52 -25.76 1.79
C GLN A 210 0.07 -25.14 3.05
N ASP A 211 1.23 -25.60 3.46
CA ASP A 211 2.01 -24.98 4.54
C ASP A 211 2.54 -23.59 4.07
N ILE A 212 2.13 -22.56 4.78
CA ILE A 212 2.57 -21.17 4.55
C ILE A 212 3.37 -20.61 5.73
N THR A 213 3.72 -21.41 6.72
CA THR A 213 4.37 -21.00 7.98
C THR A 213 5.60 -20.13 7.75
N ARG A 214 6.42 -20.47 6.78
CA ARG A 214 7.63 -19.72 6.44
C ARG A 214 7.51 -18.92 5.14
N ALA A 215 6.31 -18.86 4.56
CA ALA A 215 6.08 -18.12 3.32
C ALA A 215 6.17 -16.60 3.57
N GLY A 216 6.79 -15.88 2.63
CA GLY A 216 6.80 -14.42 2.67
C GLY A 216 5.45 -13.84 2.21
N GLN A 217 5.18 -12.60 2.59
CA GLN A 217 3.92 -11.87 2.31
C GLN A 217 3.46 -11.99 0.86
N ARG A 218 4.39 -11.87 -0.11
CA ARG A 218 4.08 -11.98 -1.54
C ARG A 218 3.50 -13.35 -1.93
N ARG A 219 4.07 -14.44 -1.39
CA ARG A 219 3.58 -15.81 -1.67
C ARG A 219 2.19 -16.01 -1.06
N ILE A 220 1.99 -15.48 0.15
CA ILE A 220 0.71 -15.54 0.88
C ILE A 220 -0.38 -14.75 0.14
N ALA A 221 -0.07 -13.53 -0.33
CA ALA A 221 -1.01 -12.75 -1.14
C ALA A 221 -1.37 -13.47 -2.46
N LYS A 222 -0.39 -14.08 -3.13
CA LYS A 222 -0.65 -14.88 -4.34
C LYS A 222 -1.47 -16.14 -4.07
N ALA A 223 -1.33 -16.75 -2.89
CA ALA A 223 -2.15 -17.89 -2.48
C ALA A 223 -3.62 -17.52 -2.28
N GLY A 224 -3.93 -16.23 -2.04
CA GLY A 224 -5.30 -15.72 -1.93
C GLY A 224 -5.66 -15.21 -0.54
N ILE A 225 -4.69 -14.79 0.25
CA ILE A 225 -4.92 -14.04 1.50
C ILE A 225 -4.68 -12.57 1.22
N ALA A 226 -5.69 -11.71 1.41
CA ALA A 226 -5.54 -10.26 1.39
C ALA A 226 -5.72 -9.70 2.81
N ARG A 227 -5.05 -8.58 3.11
CA ARG A 227 -5.13 -7.92 4.43
C ARG A 227 -5.31 -6.41 4.28
N THR A 228 -6.16 -5.83 5.12
CA THR A 228 -6.15 -4.39 5.42
C THR A 228 -5.19 -4.08 6.57
N PHE A 229 -4.94 -2.81 6.83
CA PHE A 229 -4.02 -2.37 7.88
C PHE A 229 -4.76 -1.51 8.89
N GLN A 230 -4.35 -1.57 10.16
CA GLN A 230 -4.90 -0.76 11.25
C GLN A 230 -4.86 0.75 10.93
N HIS A 231 -3.75 1.23 10.35
CA HIS A 231 -3.65 2.59 9.84
C HIS A 231 -3.88 2.61 8.34
N VAL A 232 -4.71 3.53 7.89
CA VAL A 232 -4.99 3.72 6.46
C VAL A 232 -3.69 3.94 5.67
N LYS A 233 -3.43 3.06 4.72
CA LYS A 233 -2.23 3.06 3.86
C LYS A 233 -2.59 3.34 2.40
N LEU A 234 -3.46 4.30 2.16
CA LEU A 234 -3.75 4.82 0.82
C LEU A 234 -2.67 5.83 0.40
N ARG A 235 -2.58 6.07 -0.90
CA ARG A 235 -1.81 7.18 -1.46
C ARG A 235 -2.75 8.36 -1.66
N PRO A 236 -2.68 9.42 -0.82
CA PRO A 236 -3.66 10.50 -0.83
C PRO A 236 -3.75 11.26 -2.16
N SER A 237 -2.62 11.38 -2.88
CA SER A 237 -2.53 12.05 -4.18
C SER A 237 -3.04 11.22 -5.36
N MET A 238 -3.26 9.91 -5.18
CA MET A 238 -3.82 9.02 -6.20
C MET A 238 -5.35 9.03 -6.15
N THR A 239 -5.98 8.71 -7.28
CA THR A 239 -7.44 8.54 -7.33
C THR A 239 -7.87 7.28 -6.58
N LEU A 240 -9.19 7.14 -6.30
CA LEU A 240 -9.72 5.93 -5.70
C LEU A 240 -9.42 4.71 -6.58
N ILE A 241 -9.65 4.84 -7.88
CA ILE A 241 -9.42 3.74 -8.82
C ILE A 241 -7.94 3.35 -8.87
N ASP A 242 -7.01 4.31 -8.84
CA ASP A 242 -5.58 4.02 -8.88
C ASP A 242 -5.12 3.35 -7.58
N ASN A 243 -5.68 3.72 -6.42
CA ASN A 243 -5.41 3.05 -5.14
C ASN A 243 -5.90 1.60 -5.14
N VAL A 244 -7.11 1.34 -5.66
CA VAL A 244 -7.69 -0.01 -5.72
C VAL A 244 -6.99 -0.86 -6.79
N LEU A 245 -6.56 -0.25 -7.90
CA LEU A 245 -5.78 -0.91 -8.95
C LEU A 245 -4.50 -1.57 -8.41
N LEU A 246 -3.86 -1.00 -7.37
CA LEU A 246 -2.71 -1.63 -6.72
C LEU A 246 -3.04 -3.02 -6.16
N GLY A 247 -4.29 -3.26 -5.76
CA GLY A 247 -4.75 -4.56 -5.27
C GLY A 247 -4.78 -5.65 -6.35
N THR A 248 -4.94 -5.29 -7.63
CA THR A 248 -4.97 -6.26 -8.73
C THR A 248 -3.59 -6.81 -9.09
N TYR A 249 -2.51 -6.23 -8.57
CA TYR A 249 -1.12 -6.57 -8.95
C TYR A 249 -0.79 -8.06 -8.81
N VAL A 250 -1.34 -8.75 -7.81
CA VAL A 250 -1.11 -10.20 -7.62
C VAL A 250 -1.74 -11.06 -8.73
N ARG A 251 -2.70 -10.51 -9.48
CA ARG A 251 -3.46 -11.17 -10.54
C ARG A 251 -2.93 -10.85 -11.93
N THR A 252 -2.12 -9.77 -12.07
CA THR A 252 -1.51 -9.37 -13.35
C THR A 252 -0.19 -10.11 -13.58
N ARG A 253 0.13 -10.36 -14.85
CA ARG A 253 1.33 -11.10 -15.28
C ARG A 253 2.35 -10.23 -15.99
N SER A 254 1.91 -9.10 -16.53
CA SER A 254 2.76 -8.16 -17.27
C SER A 254 3.89 -7.66 -16.40
N GLY A 255 5.11 -7.72 -16.94
CA GLY A 255 6.32 -7.23 -16.28
C GLY A 255 6.65 -5.79 -16.67
N PHE A 256 7.68 -5.24 -16.05
CA PHE A 256 8.14 -3.86 -16.27
C PHE A 256 8.37 -3.51 -17.76
N LEU A 257 9.03 -4.39 -18.51
CA LEU A 257 9.31 -4.13 -19.94
C LEU A 257 8.03 -4.07 -20.77
N ALA A 258 7.07 -4.98 -20.51
CA ALA A 258 5.79 -4.97 -21.20
C ALA A 258 5.02 -3.68 -20.90
N SER A 259 5.01 -3.24 -19.64
CA SER A 259 4.36 -1.98 -19.24
C SER A 259 5.08 -0.76 -19.83
N ALA A 260 6.42 -0.74 -19.83
CA ALA A 260 7.20 0.34 -20.43
C ALA A 260 6.94 0.49 -21.94
N LEU A 261 6.75 -0.63 -22.64
CA LEU A 261 6.43 -0.68 -24.06
C LEU A 261 4.92 -0.63 -24.35
N ARG A 262 4.08 -0.48 -23.31
CA ARG A 262 2.61 -0.45 -23.39
C ARG A 262 1.98 -1.68 -24.07
N LEU A 263 2.62 -2.83 -23.93
CA LEU A 263 2.13 -4.12 -24.46
C LEU A 263 1.06 -4.77 -23.56
N ASP A 264 0.87 -4.22 -22.36
CA ASP A 264 -0.05 -4.69 -21.32
C ASP A 264 -1.43 -3.98 -21.33
N ARG A 265 -1.73 -3.17 -22.34
CA ARG A 265 -2.97 -2.34 -22.38
C ARG A 265 -4.25 -3.12 -22.13
N ALA A 266 -4.37 -4.34 -22.68
CA ALA A 266 -5.56 -5.17 -22.50
C ALA A 266 -5.67 -5.67 -21.03
N GLU A 267 -4.55 -6.06 -20.41
CA GLU A 267 -4.50 -6.48 -19.01
C GLU A 267 -4.77 -5.30 -18.08
N GLU A 268 -4.20 -4.13 -18.38
CA GLU A 268 -4.45 -2.89 -17.64
C GLU A 268 -5.93 -2.46 -17.70
N ALA A 269 -6.56 -2.55 -18.89
CA ALA A 269 -7.99 -2.25 -19.04
C ALA A 269 -8.86 -3.17 -18.18
N ARG A 270 -8.58 -4.48 -18.15
CA ARG A 270 -9.27 -5.45 -17.27
C ARG A 270 -9.03 -5.18 -15.80
N ALA A 271 -7.80 -4.84 -15.41
CA ALA A 271 -7.46 -4.50 -14.03
C ALA A 271 -8.19 -3.23 -13.57
N ARG A 272 -8.31 -2.21 -14.45
CA ARG A 272 -9.08 -0.99 -14.19
C ARG A 272 -10.59 -1.27 -14.08
N ALA A 273 -11.13 -2.15 -14.92
CA ALA A 273 -12.52 -2.58 -14.84
C ALA A 273 -12.80 -3.30 -13.51
N GLU A 274 -11.89 -4.19 -13.07
CA GLU A 274 -11.96 -4.85 -11.78
C GLU A 274 -11.92 -3.83 -10.62
N ALA A 275 -10.96 -2.91 -10.64
CA ALA A 275 -10.86 -1.86 -9.61
C ALA A 275 -12.14 -1.03 -9.51
N LEU A 276 -12.73 -0.65 -10.65
CA LEU A 276 -13.99 0.10 -10.68
C LEU A 276 -15.16 -0.74 -10.12
N ALA A 277 -15.21 -2.03 -10.46
CA ALA A 277 -16.23 -2.93 -9.94
C ALA A 277 -16.16 -3.04 -8.41
N GLN A 278 -14.96 -3.16 -7.85
CA GLN A 278 -14.79 -3.22 -6.39
C GLN A 278 -15.12 -1.89 -5.71
N ILE A 279 -14.79 -0.74 -6.32
CA ILE A 279 -15.16 0.59 -5.82
C ILE A 279 -16.69 0.75 -5.80
N LYS A 280 -17.38 0.35 -6.86
CA LYS A 280 -18.86 0.36 -6.92
C LYS A 280 -19.46 -0.55 -5.85
N ARG A 281 -18.87 -1.72 -5.64
CA ARG A 281 -19.31 -2.71 -4.65
C ARG A 281 -19.31 -2.17 -3.22
N VAL A 282 -18.35 -1.32 -2.89
CA VAL A 282 -18.24 -0.67 -1.57
C VAL A 282 -18.98 0.68 -1.50
N GLY A 283 -19.78 1.04 -2.50
CA GLY A 283 -20.60 2.26 -2.52
C GLY A 283 -19.84 3.56 -2.82
N LEU A 284 -18.61 3.48 -3.40
CA LEU A 284 -17.78 4.64 -3.73
C LEU A 284 -17.71 4.92 -5.25
N GLY A 285 -18.62 4.36 -6.04
CA GLY A 285 -18.57 4.38 -7.51
C GLY A 285 -18.54 5.78 -8.12
N GLU A 286 -19.32 6.71 -7.59
CA GLU A 286 -19.39 8.10 -8.09
C GLU A 286 -18.07 8.87 -7.88
N GLN A 287 -17.33 8.52 -6.84
CA GLN A 287 -16.07 9.17 -6.44
C GLN A 287 -14.82 8.44 -6.99
N ALA A 288 -14.98 7.47 -7.89
CA ALA A 288 -13.90 6.61 -8.37
C ALA A 288 -12.67 7.37 -8.88
N PHE A 289 -12.88 8.58 -9.42
CA PHE A 289 -11.82 9.43 -9.98
C PHE A 289 -11.38 10.56 -9.06
N ASP A 290 -11.95 10.68 -7.86
CA ASP A 290 -11.53 11.66 -6.87
C ASP A 290 -10.22 11.21 -6.21
N GLN A 291 -9.51 12.17 -5.60
CA GLN A 291 -8.30 11.85 -4.83
C GLN A 291 -8.69 11.18 -3.50
N ALA A 292 -8.00 10.11 -3.15
CA ALA A 292 -8.26 9.36 -1.92
C ALA A 292 -8.07 10.22 -0.65
N GLY A 293 -7.17 11.21 -0.69
CA GLY A 293 -6.95 12.13 0.41
C GLY A 293 -8.13 13.04 0.74
N ASN A 294 -9.09 13.21 -0.18
CA ASN A 294 -10.29 14.03 0.03
C ASN A 294 -11.41 13.27 0.74
N LEU A 295 -11.28 11.95 0.89
CA LEU A 295 -12.28 11.15 1.60
C LEU A 295 -12.16 11.32 3.12
N PRO A 296 -13.28 11.34 3.85
CA PRO A 296 -13.30 11.15 5.30
C PRO A 296 -12.62 9.84 5.69
N LEU A 297 -12.03 9.77 6.88
CA LEU A 297 -11.25 8.61 7.33
C LEU A 297 -12.03 7.29 7.25
N GLY A 298 -13.31 7.30 7.62
CA GLY A 298 -14.18 6.13 7.51
C GLY A 298 -14.28 5.61 6.07
N ARG A 299 -14.52 6.49 5.10
CA ARG A 299 -14.57 6.10 3.68
C ARG A 299 -13.20 5.67 3.13
N GLN A 300 -12.10 6.22 3.67
CA GLN A 300 -10.77 5.72 3.32
C GLN A 300 -10.57 4.26 3.76
N ARG A 301 -11.09 3.86 4.94
CA ARG A 301 -11.07 2.45 5.39
C ARG A 301 -11.89 1.55 4.47
N ILE A 302 -13.07 1.99 4.08
CA ILE A 302 -13.89 1.26 3.10
C ILE A 302 -13.15 1.10 1.76
N LEU A 303 -12.42 2.12 1.31
CA LEU A 303 -11.59 2.04 0.10
C LEU A 303 -10.44 1.02 0.25
N GLU A 304 -9.85 0.86 1.45
CA GLU A 304 -8.88 -0.19 1.72
C GLU A 304 -9.47 -1.59 1.60
N VAL A 305 -10.72 -1.77 2.01
CA VAL A 305 -11.44 -3.04 1.80
C VAL A 305 -11.62 -3.29 0.29
N ALA A 306 -12.02 -2.28 -0.48
CA ALA A 306 -12.11 -2.41 -1.96
C ALA A 306 -10.77 -2.80 -2.59
N ARG A 307 -9.66 -2.20 -2.13
CA ARG A 307 -8.30 -2.55 -2.59
C ARG A 307 -7.94 -4.00 -2.26
N ALA A 308 -8.27 -4.47 -1.07
CA ALA A 308 -8.04 -5.86 -0.68
C ALA A 308 -8.88 -6.83 -1.52
N LEU A 309 -10.14 -6.48 -1.81
CA LEU A 309 -11.05 -7.27 -2.66
C LEU A 309 -10.56 -7.35 -4.12
N ALA A 310 -9.88 -6.33 -4.63
CA ALA A 310 -9.33 -6.34 -5.98
C ALA A 310 -8.26 -7.44 -6.19
N ALA A 311 -7.66 -7.96 -5.12
CA ALA A 311 -6.79 -9.12 -5.16
C ALA A 311 -7.54 -10.45 -5.36
N ASP A 312 -8.88 -10.46 -5.35
CA ASP A 312 -9.74 -11.64 -5.43
C ASP A 312 -9.38 -12.70 -4.37
N PRO A 313 -9.46 -12.34 -3.08
CA PRO A 313 -9.00 -13.21 -2.00
C PRO A 313 -10.00 -14.32 -1.70
N ALA A 314 -9.50 -15.52 -1.33
CA ALA A 314 -10.30 -16.54 -0.69
C ALA A 314 -10.48 -16.26 0.82
N LEU A 315 -9.48 -15.59 1.44
CA LEU A 315 -9.51 -15.11 2.81
C LEU A 315 -9.14 -13.64 2.86
N ILE A 316 -10.03 -12.80 3.37
CA ILE A 316 -9.72 -11.40 3.69
C ILE A 316 -9.52 -11.24 5.20
N ILE A 317 -8.40 -10.62 5.58
CA ILE A 317 -8.05 -10.32 6.95
C ILE A 317 -8.24 -8.82 7.19
N LEU A 318 -9.13 -8.46 8.10
CA LEU A 318 -9.49 -7.09 8.40
C LEU A 318 -9.02 -6.69 9.80
N ASP A 319 -8.22 -5.65 9.88
CA ASP A 319 -7.63 -5.14 11.12
C ASP A 319 -8.35 -3.84 11.52
N GLU A 320 -9.26 -3.91 12.49
CA GLU A 320 -10.11 -2.83 12.99
C GLU A 320 -10.86 -2.06 11.87
N PRO A 321 -11.58 -2.75 10.98
CA PRO A 321 -12.21 -2.11 9.83
C PRO A 321 -13.33 -1.13 10.20
N ALA A 322 -13.96 -1.28 11.37
CA ALA A 322 -15.06 -0.42 11.84
C ALA A 322 -14.59 0.77 12.69
N ALA A 323 -13.30 0.88 13.01
CA ALA A 323 -12.78 1.96 13.82
C ALA A 323 -12.95 3.33 13.14
N GLY A 324 -13.57 4.28 13.82
CA GLY A 324 -13.85 5.63 13.31
C GLY A 324 -15.00 5.72 12.30
N LEU A 325 -15.74 4.61 12.08
CA LEU A 325 -16.97 4.63 11.28
C LEU A 325 -18.16 5.12 12.12
N SER A 326 -19.04 5.90 11.53
CA SER A 326 -20.36 6.20 12.06
C SER A 326 -21.25 4.95 12.10
N ARG A 327 -22.32 4.98 12.89
CA ARG A 327 -23.27 3.85 12.99
C ARG A 327 -23.83 3.39 11.63
N PRO A 328 -24.28 4.28 10.72
CA PRO A 328 -24.71 3.87 9.39
C PRO A 328 -23.59 3.22 8.55
N GLU A 329 -22.35 3.74 8.64
CA GLU A 329 -21.21 3.18 7.93
C GLU A 329 -20.83 1.79 8.45
N LYS A 330 -20.92 1.55 9.77
CA LYS A 330 -20.75 0.22 10.38
C LYS A 330 -21.78 -0.78 9.86
N LEU A 331 -23.04 -0.38 9.77
CA LEU A 331 -24.10 -1.22 9.19
C LEU A 331 -23.80 -1.54 7.72
N GLY A 332 -23.43 -0.54 6.92
CA GLY A 332 -23.03 -0.76 5.53
C GLY A 332 -21.83 -1.70 5.37
N LEU A 333 -20.83 -1.59 6.27
CA LEU A 333 -19.70 -2.52 6.30
C LEU A 333 -20.16 -3.94 6.68
N ALA A 334 -21.03 -4.10 7.66
CA ALA A 334 -21.55 -5.40 8.06
C ALA A 334 -22.31 -6.07 6.90
N ASP A 335 -23.14 -5.31 6.17
CA ASP A 335 -23.88 -5.83 5.03
C ASP A 335 -22.95 -6.21 3.86
N LEU A 336 -21.90 -5.42 3.61
CA LEU A 336 -20.85 -5.77 2.67
C LEU A 336 -20.18 -7.11 3.05
N LEU A 337 -19.77 -7.29 4.31
CA LEU A 337 -19.09 -8.49 4.77
C LEU A 337 -20.01 -9.72 4.70
N ARG A 338 -21.30 -9.57 5.04
CA ARG A 338 -22.30 -10.63 4.84
C ARG A 338 -22.49 -10.99 3.37
N GLY A 339 -22.48 -9.96 2.49
CA GLY A 339 -22.52 -10.16 1.04
C GLY A 339 -21.32 -10.96 0.53
N LEU A 340 -20.10 -10.61 0.98
CA LEU A 340 -18.86 -11.32 0.67
C LEU A 340 -18.92 -12.80 1.08
N ARG A 341 -19.40 -13.06 2.30
CA ARG A 341 -19.60 -14.42 2.80
C ARG A 341 -20.54 -15.25 1.88
N LYS A 342 -21.66 -14.67 1.45
CA LYS A 342 -22.60 -15.34 0.53
C LYS A 342 -21.95 -15.68 -0.81
N GLU A 343 -20.95 -14.92 -1.24
CA GLU A 343 -20.18 -15.19 -2.46
C GLU A 343 -19.00 -16.17 -2.22
N GLY A 344 -18.87 -16.72 -1.01
CA GLY A 344 -17.83 -17.69 -0.65
C GLY A 344 -16.52 -17.09 -0.18
N VAL A 345 -16.42 -15.77 -0.03
CA VAL A 345 -15.24 -15.12 0.56
C VAL A 345 -15.25 -15.32 2.06
N THR A 346 -14.14 -15.80 2.59
CA THR A 346 -13.95 -15.99 4.02
C THR A 346 -13.39 -14.73 4.65
N VAL A 347 -13.85 -14.39 5.85
CA VAL A 347 -13.44 -13.19 6.57
C VAL A 347 -12.87 -13.54 7.93
N LEU A 348 -11.68 -13.05 8.25
CA LEU A 348 -11.10 -13.06 9.59
C LEU A 348 -10.89 -11.61 10.01
N LEU A 349 -11.53 -11.17 11.08
CA LEU A 349 -11.45 -9.78 11.53
C LEU A 349 -11.01 -9.64 12.98
N VAL A 350 -10.21 -8.60 13.27
CA VAL A 350 -9.94 -8.10 14.61
C VAL A 350 -10.73 -6.83 14.81
N GLU A 351 -11.44 -6.74 15.93
CA GLU A 351 -12.20 -5.55 16.31
C GLU A 351 -12.24 -5.38 17.82
N HIS A 352 -12.38 -4.13 18.24
CA HIS A 352 -12.57 -3.76 19.63
C HIS A 352 -14.05 -3.49 19.97
N ASP A 353 -14.87 -3.22 18.96
CA ASP A 353 -16.31 -3.02 19.08
C ASP A 353 -17.00 -4.40 19.20
N VAL A 354 -17.16 -4.83 20.45
CA VAL A 354 -17.74 -6.16 20.77
C VAL A 354 -19.17 -6.27 20.22
N GLU A 355 -19.97 -5.21 20.29
CA GLU A 355 -21.35 -5.21 19.78
C GLU A 355 -21.37 -5.44 18.27
N PHE A 356 -20.50 -4.74 17.53
CA PHE A 356 -20.35 -4.92 16.08
C PHE A 356 -19.95 -6.36 15.73
N VAL A 357 -18.96 -6.92 16.44
CA VAL A 357 -18.50 -8.29 16.21
C VAL A 357 -19.60 -9.31 16.49
N MET A 358 -20.26 -9.20 17.66
CA MET A 358 -21.32 -10.13 18.07
C MET A 358 -22.49 -10.18 17.08
N GLY A 359 -22.79 -9.04 16.42
CA GLY A 359 -23.86 -8.96 15.42
C GLY A 359 -23.46 -9.42 14.02
N LEU A 360 -22.17 -9.68 13.77
CA LEU A 360 -21.65 -9.92 12.41
C LEU A 360 -21.10 -11.35 12.22
N VAL A 361 -20.36 -11.87 13.18
CA VAL A 361 -19.53 -13.06 12.99
C VAL A 361 -20.27 -14.36 13.26
N ASP A 362 -19.85 -15.44 12.61
CA ASP A 362 -20.35 -16.79 12.83
C ASP A 362 -19.72 -17.43 14.08
N ARG A 363 -18.44 -17.12 14.33
CA ARG A 363 -17.65 -17.66 15.43
C ARG A 363 -16.62 -16.66 15.92
N ILE A 364 -16.30 -16.74 17.20
CA ILE A 364 -15.33 -15.86 17.86
C ILE A 364 -14.21 -16.70 18.46
N VAL A 365 -12.99 -16.25 18.27
CA VAL A 365 -11.79 -16.70 18.98
C VAL A 365 -11.37 -15.58 19.92
N VAL A 366 -11.33 -15.85 21.22
CA VAL A 366 -10.90 -14.89 22.24
C VAL A 366 -9.46 -15.17 22.61
N MET A 367 -8.65 -14.14 22.59
CA MET A 367 -7.26 -14.18 23.05
C MET A 367 -7.09 -13.37 24.32
N ASP A 368 -6.24 -13.86 25.21
CA ASP A 368 -5.77 -13.14 26.37
C ASP A 368 -4.32 -13.53 26.69
N PHE A 369 -3.49 -12.56 27.08
CA PHE A 369 -2.05 -12.74 27.39
C PHE A 369 -1.31 -13.67 26.41
N GLY A 370 -1.54 -13.49 25.11
CA GLY A 370 -0.88 -14.27 24.05
C GLY A 370 -1.46 -15.68 23.81
N SER A 371 -2.46 -16.12 24.57
CA SER A 371 -3.05 -17.46 24.50
C SER A 371 -4.51 -17.41 24.03
N LYS A 372 -5.01 -18.52 23.48
CA LYS A 372 -6.44 -18.67 23.19
C LYS A 372 -7.18 -18.96 24.48
N LEU A 373 -8.11 -18.09 24.87
CA LEU A 373 -8.92 -18.23 26.06
C LEU A 373 -10.14 -19.13 25.83
N VAL A 374 -10.91 -18.80 24.79
CA VAL A 374 -12.13 -19.54 24.41
C VAL A 374 -12.41 -19.36 22.92
N GLU A 375 -13.15 -20.30 22.35
CA GLU A 375 -13.61 -20.27 20.97
C GLU A 375 -15.04 -20.82 20.92
N GLY A 376 -15.94 -20.11 20.20
CA GLY A 376 -17.34 -20.54 20.14
C GLY A 376 -18.25 -19.57 19.39
N LEU A 377 -19.53 -19.86 19.43
CA LEU A 377 -20.57 -18.97 18.90
C LEU A 377 -20.64 -17.66 19.72
N PRO A 378 -21.04 -16.53 19.12
CA PRO A 378 -21.10 -15.25 19.81
C PRO A 378 -21.84 -15.27 21.13
N ALA A 379 -23.00 -15.94 21.19
CA ALA A 379 -23.80 -16.04 22.40
C ALA A 379 -23.09 -16.83 23.55
N ALA A 380 -22.38 -17.93 23.20
CA ALA A 380 -21.63 -18.72 24.17
C ALA A 380 -20.41 -17.93 24.69
N VAL A 381 -19.67 -17.25 23.82
CA VAL A 381 -18.52 -16.44 24.21
C VAL A 381 -18.94 -15.27 25.11
N ARG A 382 -20.06 -14.61 24.81
CA ARG A 382 -20.59 -13.51 25.64
C ARG A 382 -20.96 -13.96 27.06
N ALA A 383 -21.42 -15.21 27.24
CA ALA A 383 -21.82 -15.77 28.50
C ALA A 383 -20.66 -16.37 29.30
N ASP A 384 -19.46 -16.52 28.71
CA ASP A 384 -18.32 -17.15 29.40
C ASP A 384 -17.72 -16.18 30.44
N PRO A 385 -17.68 -16.60 31.73
CA PRO A 385 -17.16 -15.76 32.81
C PRO A 385 -15.69 -15.33 32.60
N ARG A 386 -14.87 -16.18 32.00
CA ARG A 386 -13.46 -15.90 31.75
C ARG A 386 -13.31 -14.73 30.74
N VAL A 387 -14.21 -14.66 29.76
CA VAL A 387 -14.23 -13.55 28.79
C VAL A 387 -14.65 -12.26 29.48
N GLN A 388 -15.68 -12.31 30.34
CA GLN A 388 -16.11 -11.14 31.09
C GLN A 388 -15.01 -10.63 32.02
N GLU A 389 -14.30 -11.52 32.71
CA GLU A 389 -13.17 -11.15 33.57
C GLU A 389 -12.02 -10.50 32.77
N ALA A 390 -11.64 -11.09 31.62
CA ALA A 390 -10.57 -10.56 30.77
C ALA A 390 -10.88 -9.14 30.25
N TYR A 391 -12.15 -8.80 30.01
CA TYR A 391 -12.55 -7.46 29.60
C TYR A 391 -12.80 -6.50 30.77
N LEU A 392 -13.30 -6.98 31.90
CA LEU A 392 -13.53 -6.16 33.11
C LEU A 392 -12.24 -5.88 33.88
N GLY A 393 -11.30 -6.82 33.91
CA GLY A 393 -9.99 -6.66 34.54
C GLY A 393 -9.07 -5.65 33.80
N SER A 394 -9.42 -5.25 32.58
CA SER A 394 -8.67 -4.21 31.83
C SER A 394 -9.13 -2.77 32.14
N VAL A 395 -10.07 -2.58 33.06
CA VAL A 395 -10.67 -1.29 33.47
C VAL A 395 -10.12 -0.77 34.79
N VAL A 396 -9.13 -1.48 35.40
CA VAL A 396 -8.45 -1.02 36.64
C VAL A 396 -7.09 -0.42 36.30
#